data_ae82a2277d5faceae899f8d6cf956398
#
_entry.id   ae82a2277d5faceae899f8d6cf956398
#
_cell.length_a   1.000
_cell.length_b   1.000
_cell.length_c   1.000
_cell.angle_alpha   90.00
_cell.angle_beta   90.00
_cell.angle_gamma   90.00
#
_symmetry.space_group_name_H-M   'P 1'
#
loop_
_entity.id
_entity.type
_entity.pdbx_description
1 polymer ?
#
loop_
_entity_poly.entity_id
_entity_poly.type
_entity_poly.pdbx_seq_one_letter_code
_entity_poly.pdbx_strand_id
1 'polypeptide(L)'
;MNSISPWNRANEREVYVQGRKNYAYDVSGVNILDYLDLYRKFTYSNQESYRLDHIAHVELGQRKVDHSEYENFKDFYTSDWQKFIEYNIQDTELIDRLEEKMKLLDLAITMSYDAKVNFEDVYSQVRMWDTMIYNYLTDRNIVVPPKKGAKKDEKYAGAYVKEPIPGKYDWVVSFDLNSLYPHLIMQYNISPETLLETKHPSATVDKILNEELTFEMHQDSAVCANGAMYRKDVRGFLPELMEKIYKDRTIYKKKMLQAKQDYEKKKSKRLEKEIARCNNIQMARKIQLNSAYGAIGNQYFRYYKLANAEAITLSGQVSIRWIENRMNRYLNKILKTENEDYVIASDTDSC
;
A
#
# COMPACT_ATOMS: atom_id res chain seq x y z
N MET A 1 -27.60 -19.02 8.27
CA MET A 1 -26.14 -18.81 8.23
C MET A 1 -25.36 -20.09 8.50
N ASN A 2 -25.64 -20.83 9.58
CA ASN A 2 -24.88 -22.07 9.87
C ASN A 2 -24.87 -23.09 8.72
N SER A 3 -25.97 -23.25 8.00
CA SER A 3 -26.10 -24.19 6.87
C SER A 3 -25.21 -23.86 5.66
N ILE A 4 -24.68 -22.64 5.58
CA ILE A 4 -23.74 -22.23 4.52
C ILE A 4 -22.33 -22.73 4.84
N SER A 5 -22.00 -22.89 6.12
CA SER A 5 -20.70 -23.40 6.57
C SER A 5 -20.57 -24.90 6.32
N PRO A 6 -19.49 -25.38 5.69
CA PRO A 6 -19.22 -26.81 5.57
C PRO A 6 -19.09 -27.51 6.93
N TRP A 7 -18.83 -26.78 8.00
CA TRP A 7 -18.76 -27.28 9.38
C TRP A 7 -19.97 -26.91 10.22
N ASN A 8 -21.06 -26.42 9.60
CA ASN A 8 -22.29 -25.96 10.27
C ASN A 8 -22.02 -24.94 11.39
N ARG A 9 -21.07 -24.04 11.18
CA ARG A 9 -20.60 -23.06 12.16
C ARG A 9 -20.51 -21.67 11.56
N ALA A 10 -21.33 -20.74 12.07
CA ALA A 10 -21.22 -19.32 11.81
C ALA A 10 -21.26 -18.56 13.14
N ASN A 11 -20.38 -17.59 13.31
CA ASN A 11 -20.33 -16.73 14.49
C ASN A 11 -20.83 -15.35 14.10
N GLU A 12 -21.81 -14.82 14.86
CA GLU A 12 -22.24 -13.44 14.74
C GLU A 12 -21.34 -12.54 15.58
N ARG A 13 -20.97 -11.40 15.03
CA ARG A 13 -20.26 -10.35 15.77
C ARG A 13 -20.86 -8.98 15.50
N GLU A 14 -20.88 -8.17 16.54
CA GLU A 14 -21.30 -6.77 16.42
C GLU A 14 -20.17 -5.95 15.78
N VAL A 15 -20.52 -5.13 14.81
CA VAL A 15 -19.61 -4.17 14.16
C VAL A 15 -20.25 -2.79 14.14
N TYR A 16 -19.45 -1.77 14.32
CA TYR A 16 -19.92 -0.38 14.24
C TYR A 16 -19.46 0.23 12.93
N VAL A 17 -20.42 0.58 12.05
CA VAL A 17 -20.16 1.24 10.77
C VAL A 17 -20.75 2.65 10.85
N GLN A 18 -19.89 3.66 10.74
CA GLN A 18 -20.29 5.08 10.85
C GLN A 18 -21.12 5.38 12.12
N GLY A 19 -20.73 4.79 13.26
CA GLY A 19 -21.41 4.97 14.54
C GLY A 19 -22.72 4.18 14.70
N ARG A 20 -23.16 3.42 13.69
CA ARG A 20 -24.36 2.57 13.75
C ARG A 20 -23.94 1.13 14.01
N LYS A 21 -24.67 0.48 14.93
CA LYS A 21 -24.51 -0.94 15.24
C LYS A 21 -25.01 -1.78 14.07
N ASN A 22 -24.17 -2.68 13.59
CA ASN A 22 -24.48 -3.67 12.57
C ASN A 22 -24.03 -5.06 13.04
N TYR A 23 -24.44 -6.10 12.34
CA TYR A 23 -24.05 -7.47 12.59
C TYR A 23 -23.29 -8.01 11.38
N ALA A 24 -22.13 -8.60 11.62
CA ALA A 24 -21.36 -9.34 10.64
C ALA A 24 -21.33 -10.82 11.04
N TYR A 25 -21.22 -11.70 10.04
CA TYR A 25 -21.21 -13.14 10.25
C TYR A 25 -19.91 -13.72 9.72
N ASP A 26 -19.13 -14.36 10.61
CA ASP A 26 -17.94 -15.11 10.24
C ASP A 26 -18.34 -16.57 9.99
N VAL A 27 -18.43 -16.98 8.73
CA VAL A 27 -18.84 -18.32 8.32
C VAL A 27 -17.62 -19.22 8.20
N SER A 28 -17.47 -20.17 9.14
CA SER A 28 -16.29 -21.06 9.15
C SER A 28 -16.20 -21.87 7.86
N GLY A 29 -15.03 -21.84 7.20
CA GLY A 29 -14.77 -22.54 5.95
C GLY A 29 -15.25 -21.85 4.66
N VAL A 30 -15.82 -20.66 4.79
CA VAL A 30 -16.20 -19.81 3.65
C VAL A 30 -15.52 -18.46 3.80
N ASN A 31 -14.69 -18.07 2.82
CA ASN A 31 -14.10 -16.74 2.77
C ASN A 31 -15.05 -15.80 2.01
N ILE A 32 -15.25 -14.62 2.56
CA ILE A 32 -16.09 -13.57 1.96
C ILE A 32 -15.20 -12.42 1.54
N LEU A 33 -15.14 -12.14 0.23
CA LEU A 33 -14.46 -10.99 -0.33
C LEU A 33 -15.51 -10.06 -0.96
N ASP A 34 -15.79 -8.94 -0.29
CA ASP A 34 -16.66 -7.91 -0.84
C ASP A 34 -15.93 -7.16 -1.96
N TYR A 35 -16.53 -7.08 -3.14
CA TYR A 35 -15.91 -6.43 -4.30
C TYR A 35 -15.74 -4.91 -4.11
N LEU A 36 -16.62 -4.28 -3.34
CA LEU A 36 -16.51 -2.88 -2.95
C LEU A 36 -15.25 -2.64 -2.12
N ASP A 37 -14.97 -3.53 -1.17
CA ASP A 37 -13.78 -3.45 -0.32
C ASP A 37 -12.50 -3.73 -1.11
N LEU A 38 -12.53 -4.68 -2.06
CA LEU A 38 -11.44 -4.92 -3.00
C LEU A 38 -11.16 -3.68 -3.85
N TYR A 39 -12.21 -3.07 -4.42
CA TYR A 39 -12.08 -1.87 -5.22
C TYR A 39 -11.46 -0.72 -4.42
N ARG A 40 -12.01 -0.41 -3.24
CA ARG A 40 -11.49 0.64 -2.36
C ARG A 40 -10.05 0.42 -1.92
N LYS A 41 -9.68 -0.83 -1.68
CA LYS A 41 -8.36 -1.17 -1.14
C LYS A 41 -7.27 -1.17 -2.20
N PHE A 42 -7.59 -1.62 -3.41
CA PHE A 42 -6.59 -1.92 -4.44
C PHE A 42 -6.63 -1.00 -5.65
N THR A 43 -7.54 -0.03 -5.69
CA THR A 43 -7.51 1.08 -6.67
C THR A 43 -6.88 2.32 -6.03
N TYR A 44 -6.12 3.07 -6.83
CA TYR A 44 -5.39 4.25 -6.36
C TYR A 44 -6.13 5.56 -6.57
N SER A 45 -7.25 5.55 -7.29
CA SER A 45 -8.07 6.73 -7.55
C SER A 45 -9.24 6.79 -6.59
N ASN A 46 -9.40 7.92 -5.91
CA ASN A 46 -10.60 8.19 -5.14
C ASN A 46 -11.76 8.48 -6.08
N GLN A 47 -12.93 7.94 -5.75
CA GLN A 47 -14.16 8.15 -6.50
C GLN A 47 -15.11 9.04 -5.72
N GLU A 48 -15.92 9.85 -6.44
CA GLU A 48 -16.97 10.67 -5.84
C GLU A 48 -18.03 9.82 -5.14
N SER A 49 -18.29 8.63 -5.68
CA SER A 49 -19.21 7.64 -5.12
C SER A 49 -18.70 6.22 -5.34
N TYR A 50 -18.87 5.37 -4.33
CA TYR A 50 -18.55 3.93 -4.42
C TYR A 50 -19.78 3.06 -4.63
N ARG A 51 -20.91 3.65 -5.03
CA ARG A 51 -22.10 2.89 -5.44
C ARG A 51 -21.81 2.13 -6.74
N LEU A 52 -22.35 0.92 -6.87
CA LEU A 52 -22.14 0.06 -8.04
C LEU A 52 -22.45 0.79 -9.36
N ASP A 53 -23.54 1.56 -9.41
CA ASP A 53 -23.91 2.35 -10.59
C ASP A 53 -22.82 3.31 -11.04
N HIS A 54 -22.24 4.05 -10.08
CA HIS A 54 -21.17 5.02 -10.37
C HIS A 54 -19.89 4.32 -10.83
N ILE A 55 -19.48 3.28 -10.10
CA ILE A 55 -18.26 2.54 -10.41
C ILE A 55 -18.39 1.82 -11.77
N ALA A 56 -19.53 1.20 -12.05
CA ALA A 56 -19.80 0.57 -13.34
C ALA A 56 -19.77 1.61 -14.49
N HIS A 57 -20.27 2.82 -14.26
CA HIS A 57 -20.18 3.88 -15.26
C HIS A 57 -18.74 4.34 -15.51
N VAL A 58 -17.98 4.59 -14.45
CA VAL A 58 -16.58 5.02 -14.57
C VAL A 58 -15.71 3.96 -15.22
N GLU A 59 -15.87 2.70 -14.81
CA GLU A 59 -15.00 1.62 -15.26
C GLU A 59 -15.46 0.96 -16.56
N LEU A 60 -16.77 0.79 -16.77
CA LEU A 60 -17.32 0.03 -17.90
C LEU A 60 -18.08 0.91 -18.89
N GLY A 61 -18.43 2.15 -18.54
CA GLY A 61 -19.36 2.98 -19.31
C GLY A 61 -20.82 2.48 -19.23
N GLN A 62 -21.14 1.63 -18.26
CA GLN A 62 -22.43 0.99 -18.09
C GLN A 62 -23.09 1.44 -16.78
N ARG A 63 -24.40 1.32 -16.69
CA ARG A 63 -25.17 1.68 -15.51
C ARG A 63 -26.11 0.55 -15.12
N LYS A 64 -26.64 0.65 -13.91
CA LYS A 64 -27.73 -0.23 -13.42
C LYS A 64 -29.01 0.02 -14.23
N VAL A 65 -29.95 -0.92 -14.11
CA VAL A 65 -31.31 -0.69 -14.64
C VAL A 65 -31.95 0.47 -13.85
N ASP A 66 -32.47 1.45 -14.56
CA ASP A 66 -33.18 2.58 -13.96
C ASP A 66 -34.53 2.13 -13.39
N HIS A 67 -34.82 2.52 -12.18
CA HIS A 67 -36.05 2.25 -11.44
C HIS A 67 -36.59 3.52 -10.75
N SER A 68 -36.21 4.68 -11.22
CA SER A 68 -36.60 5.98 -10.66
C SER A 68 -38.10 6.31 -10.81
N GLU A 69 -38.82 5.57 -11.65
CA GLU A 69 -40.29 5.70 -11.82
C GLU A 69 -41.09 5.15 -10.63
N TYR A 70 -40.47 4.35 -9.73
CA TYR A 70 -41.14 3.77 -8.55
C TYR A 70 -40.88 4.65 -7.31
N GLU A 71 -41.87 4.82 -6.46
CA GLU A 71 -41.77 5.64 -5.24
C GLU A 71 -40.69 5.12 -4.27
N ASN A 72 -40.58 3.80 -4.17
CA ASN A 72 -39.60 3.14 -3.31
C ASN A 72 -39.27 1.73 -3.81
N PHE A 73 -38.24 1.10 -3.20
CA PHE A 73 -37.80 -0.21 -3.62
C PHE A 73 -38.84 -1.32 -3.42
N LYS A 74 -39.73 -1.17 -2.41
CA LYS A 74 -40.84 -2.11 -2.17
C LYS A 74 -41.86 -2.04 -3.28
N ASP A 75 -42.22 -0.83 -3.68
CA ASP A 75 -43.13 -0.59 -4.81
C ASP A 75 -42.54 -1.21 -6.09
N PHE A 76 -41.27 -0.99 -6.37
CA PHE A 76 -40.60 -1.57 -7.51
C PHE A 76 -40.76 -3.10 -7.59
N TYR A 77 -40.35 -3.86 -6.55
CA TYR A 77 -40.42 -5.33 -6.61
C TYR A 77 -41.86 -5.90 -6.52
N THR A 78 -42.85 -5.13 -6.05
CA THR A 78 -44.22 -5.57 -5.99
C THR A 78 -45.04 -5.21 -7.25
N SER A 79 -44.69 -4.12 -7.92
CA SER A 79 -45.45 -3.62 -9.09
C SER A 79 -44.87 -4.14 -10.41
N ASP A 80 -43.56 -4.32 -10.51
CA ASP A 80 -42.89 -4.81 -11.73
C ASP A 80 -41.86 -5.90 -11.40
N TRP A 81 -42.35 -7.09 -11.18
CA TRP A 81 -41.53 -8.25 -10.85
C TRP A 81 -40.49 -8.59 -11.95
N GLN A 82 -40.86 -8.46 -13.22
CA GLN A 82 -40.00 -8.80 -14.33
C GLN A 82 -38.80 -7.85 -14.39
N LYS A 83 -39.03 -6.55 -14.33
CA LYS A 83 -37.97 -5.53 -14.32
C LYS A 83 -37.08 -5.65 -13.07
N PHE A 84 -37.68 -6.04 -11.94
CA PHE A 84 -36.92 -6.30 -10.71
C PHE A 84 -35.94 -7.48 -10.87
N ILE A 85 -36.35 -8.56 -11.56
CA ILE A 85 -35.44 -9.66 -11.87
C ILE A 85 -34.31 -9.20 -12.81
N GLU A 86 -34.64 -8.46 -13.86
CA GLU A 86 -33.65 -7.88 -14.78
C GLU A 86 -32.66 -6.96 -14.06
N TYR A 87 -33.14 -6.14 -13.12
CA TYR A 87 -32.31 -5.32 -12.26
C TYR A 87 -31.30 -6.17 -11.45
N ASN A 88 -31.75 -7.26 -10.84
CA ASN A 88 -30.87 -8.16 -10.08
C ASN A 88 -29.84 -8.87 -10.96
N ILE A 89 -30.24 -9.31 -12.15
CA ILE A 89 -29.33 -9.92 -13.11
C ILE A 89 -28.26 -8.92 -13.54
N GLN A 90 -28.66 -7.70 -13.90
CA GLN A 90 -27.73 -6.64 -14.30
C GLN A 90 -26.74 -6.30 -13.18
N ASP A 91 -27.19 -6.24 -11.92
CA ASP A 91 -26.31 -5.94 -10.78
C ASP A 91 -25.23 -7.00 -10.61
N THR A 92 -25.55 -8.28 -10.77
CA THR A 92 -24.57 -9.37 -10.70
C THR A 92 -23.63 -9.37 -11.90
N GLU A 93 -24.16 -9.18 -13.12
CA GLU A 93 -23.34 -9.10 -14.34
C GLU A 93 -22.37 -7.92 -14.34
N LEU A 94 -22.74 -6.78 -13.76
CA LEU A 94 -21.84 -5.63 -13.63
C LEU A 94 -20.63 -5.98 -12.77
N ILE A 95 -20.81 -6.74 -11.69
CA ILE A 95 -19.68 -7.18 -10.84
C ILE A 95 -18.77 -8.14 -11.61
N ASP A 96 -19.34 -9.09 -12.34
CA ASP A 96 -18.56 -10.03 -13.18
C ASP A 96 -17.74 -9.28 -14.24
N ARG A 97 -18.33 -8.29 -14.91
CA ARG A 97 -17.64 -7.46 -15.92
C ARG A 97 -16.57 -6.57 -15.30
N LEU A 98 -16.80 -6.05 -14.07
CA LEU A 98 -15.77 -5.33 -13.32
C LEU A 98 -14.59 -6.25 -13.01
N GLU A 99 -14.84 -7.48 -12.55
CA GLU A 99 -13.77 -8.46 -12.30
C GLU A 99 -13.05 -8.86 -13.60
N GLU A 100 -13.77 -9.07 -14.70
CA GLU A 100 -13.15 -9.35 -16.00
C GLU A 100 -12.17 -8.27 -16.42
N LYS A 101 -12.50 -6.98 -16.16
CA LYS A 101 -11.63 -5.84 -16.47
C LYS A 101 -10.51 -5.65 -15.47
N MET A 102 -10.83 -5.65 -14.19
CA MET A 102 -9.93 -5.16 -13.13
C MET A 102 -9.08 -6.25 -12.48
N LYS A 103 -9.55 -7.50 -12.48
CA LYS A 103 -8.83 -8.66 -11.93
C LYS A 103 -8.45 -8.51 -10.45
N LEU A 104 -9.34 -7.92 -9.64
CA LEU A 104 -9.07 -7.67 -8.22
C LEU A 104 -9.15 -8.95 -7.38
N LEU A 105 -10.01 -9.92 -7.73
CA LEU A 105 -10.02 -11.23 -7.10
C LEU A 105 -8.74 -12.01 -7.41
N ASP A 106 -8.31 -12.02 -8.66
CA ASP A 106 -7.03 -12.64 -9.06
C ASP A 106 -5.86 -12.02 -8.28
N LEU A 107 -5.88 -10.70 -8.07
CA LEU A 107 -4.88 -9.98 -7.29
C LEU A 107 -4.91 -10.41 -5.81
N ALA A 108 -6.10 -10.44 -5.18
CA ALA A 108 -6.27 -10.85 -3.79
C ALA A 108 -5.81 -12.29 -3.57
N ILE A 109 -6.17 -13.21 -4.46
CA ILE A 109 -5.72 -14.59 -4.45
C ILE A 109 -4.20 -14.67 -4.57
N THR A 110 -3.60 -13.94 -5.52
CA THR A 110 -2.14 -13.89 -5.69
C THR A 110 -1.44 -13.41 -4.43
N MET A 111 -1.98 -12.35 -3.80
CA MET A 111 -1.43 -11.79 -2.56
C MET A 111 -1.51 -12.78 -1.39
N SER A 112 -2.65 -13.46 -1.23
CA SER A 112 -2.86 -14.41 -0.14
C SER A 112 -1.93 -15.63 -0.25
N TYR A 113 -1.79 -16.20 -1.45
CA TYR A 113 -0.85 -17.30 -1.71
C TYR A 113 0.58 -16.90 -1.42
N ASP A 114 0.96 -15.72 -1.86
CA ASP A 114 2.31 -15.22 -1.72
C ASP A 114 2.69 -14.93 -0.27
N ALA A 115 1.78 -14.29 0.48
CA ALA A 115 1.96 -14.02 1.90
C ALA A 115 1.64 -15.22 2.82
N LYS A 116 1.07 -16.30 2.26
CA LYS A 116 0.57 -17.49 2.99
C LYS A 116 -0.46 -17.13 4.06
N VAL A 117 -1.41 -16.27 3.72
CA VAL A 117 -2.51 -15.83 4.57
C VAL A 117 -3.85 -16.30 4.02
N ASN A 118 -4.91 -16.22 4.81
CA ASN A 118 -6.28 -16.42 4.30
C ASN A 118 -6.68 -15.31 3.33
N PHE A 119 -7.62 -15.57 2.42
CA PHE A 119 -8.04 -14.59 1.42
C PHE A 119 -8.55 -13.28 2.05
N GLU A 120 -9.27 -13.32 3.14
CA GLU A 120 -9.74 -12.13 3.86
C GLU A 120 -8.61 -11.35 4.56
N ASP A 121 -7.50 -11.98 4.86
CA ASP A 121 -6.38 -11.35 5.55
C ASP A 121 -5.61 -10.35 4.65
N VAL A 122 -5.85 -10.36 3.34
CA VAL A 122 -5.24 -9.39 2.40
C VAL A 122 -5.66 -7.95 2.69
N TYR A 123 -6.79 -7.75 3.36
CA TYR A 123 -7.23 -6.42 3.81
C TYR A 123 -6.39 -5.89 4.98
N SER A 124 -5.70 -6.76 5.72
CA SER A 124 -4.90 -6.40 6.90
C SER A 124 -3.41 -6.41 6.61
N GLN A 125 -2.82 -5.22 6.45
CA GLN A 125 -1.37 -5.06 6.26
C GLN A 125 -0.57 -5.71 7.41
N VAL A 126 -1.03 -5.50 8.65
CA VAL A 126 -0.37 -6.05 9.85
C VAL A 126 -0.35 -7.57 9.83
N ARG A 127 -1.50 -8.22 9.51
CA ARG A 127 -1.59 -9.67 9.48
C ARG A 127 -0.76 -10.27 8.37
N MET A 128 -0.81 -9.66 7.19
CA MET A 128 -0.02 -10.08 6.03
C MET A 128 1.49 -10.05 6.34
N TRP A 129 2.00 -8.94 6.87
CA TRP A 129 3.41 -8.81 7.24
C TRP A 129 3.80 -9.69 8.42
N ASP A 130 2.96 -9.82 9.45
CA ASP A 130 3.19 -10.72 10.58
C ASP A 130 3.38 -12.18 10.12
N THR A 131 2.53 -12.63 9.18
CA THR A 131 2.61 -13.99 8.64
C THR A 131 3.81 -14.19 7.73
N MET A 132 4.12 -13.22 6.86
CA MET A 132 5.32 -13.28 6.00
C MET A 132 6.60 -13.38 6.83
N ILE A 133 6.72 -12.57 7.88
CA ILE A 133 7.87 -12.60 8.79
C ILE A 133 7.88 -13.89 9.60
N TYR A 134 6.72 -14.37 10.07
CA TYR A 134 6.61 -15.66 10.76
C TYR A 134 7.19 -16.80 9.91
N ASN A 135 6.76 -16.92 8.66
CA ASN A 135 7.29 -17.94 7.76
C ASN A 135 8.80 -17.77 7.52
N TYR A 136 9.24 -16.54 7.29
CA TYR A 136 10.65 -16.23 7.06
C TYR A 136 11.54 -16.64 8.24
N LEU A 137 11.14 -16.34 9.47
CA LEU A 137 11.89 -16.69 10.69
C LEU A 137 11.83 -18.20 10.99
N THR A 138 10.65 -18.80 10.83
CA THR A 138 10.47 -20.25 11.05
C THR A 138 11.32 -21.09 10.09
N ASP A 139 11.39 -20.70 8.81
CA ASP A 139 12.26 -21.36 7.81
C ASP A 139 13.76 -21.29 8.19
N ARG A 140 14.14 -20.41 9.12
CA ARG A 140 15.51 -20.22 9.66
C ARG A 140 15.68 -20.75 11.08
N ASN A 141 14.69 -21.45 11.61
CA ASN A 141 14.65 -21.95 13.00
C ASN A 141 14.79 -20.83 14.05
N ILE A 142 14.28 -19.64 13.74
CA ILE A 142 14.24 -18.49 14.66
C ILE A 142 12.87 -18.42 15.32
N VAL A 143 12.86 -18.40 16.65
CA VAL A 143 11.62 -18.32 17.44
C VAL A 143 10.98 -16.93 17.27
N VAL A 144 9.70 -16.93 16.91
CA VAL A 144 8.92 -15.70 16.75
C VAL A 144 8.48 -15.20 18.13
N PRO A 145 8.74 -13.92 18.48
CA PRO A 145 8.34 -13.38 19.77
C PRO A 145 6.82 -13.33 19.92
N PRO A 146 6.27 -13.43 21.14
CA PRO A 146 4.83 -13.28 21.37
C PRO A 146 4.36 -11.87 21.01
N LYS A 147 3.07 -11.73 20.66
CA LYS A 147 2.45 -10.41 20.48
C LYS A 147 2.42 -9.69 21.83
N LYS A 148 2.95 -8.48 21.87
CA LYS A 148 2.85 -7.59 23.01
C LYS A 148 1.72 -6.61 22.76
N GLY A 149 0.86 -6.36 23.75
CA GLY A 149 -0.07 -5.24 23.70
C GLY A 149 0.75 -3.94 23.77
N ALA A 150 0.88 -3.25 22.66
CA ALA A 150 1.50 -1.93 22.64
C ALA A 150 0.40 -0.87 22.77
N LYS A 151 0.58 0.08 23.71
CA LYS A 151 -0.19 1.31 23.72
C LYS A 151 0.55 2.32 22.85
N LYS A 152 -0.17 2.93 21.92
CA LYS A 152 0.37 4.05 21.13
C LYS A 152 0.15 5.33 21.94
N ASP A 153 1.09 5.62 22.81
CA ASP A 153 1.00 6.79 23.69
C ASP A 153 1.62 8.05 23.05
N GLU A 154 2.40 7.91 21.97
CA GLU A 154 3.12 9.02 21.36
C GLU A 154 2.82 9.15 19.86
N LYS A 155 2.59 10.40 19.43
CA LYS A 155 2.54 10.75 18.01
C LYS A 155 3.95 11.10 17.54
N TYR A 156 4.33 10.67 16.36
CA TYR A 156 5.59 11.04 15.73
C TYR A 156 5.34 11.78 14.41
N ALA A 157 6.37 12.51 13.95
CA ALA A 157 6.29 13.27 12.71
C ALA A 157 6.12 12.32 11.50
N GLY A 158 5.16 12.64 10.65
CA GLY A 158 4.89 11.93 9.41
C GLY A 158 5.83 12.34 8.27
N ALA A 159 5.34 12.18 7.04
CA ALA A 159 6.04 12.62 5.84
C ALA A 159 6.14 14.15 5.76
N TYR A 160 7.07 14.63 4.93
CA TYR A 160 7.15 16.03 4.57
C TYR A 160 6.20 16.32 3.40
N VAL A 161 5.43 17.38 3.56
CA VAL A 161 4.58 17.96 2.52
C VAL A 161 4.91 19.45 2.44
N LYS A 162 5.27 19.91 1.25
CA LYS A 162 5.43 21.33 0.97
C LYS A 162 4.11 21.88 0.47
N GLU A 163 3.63 22.94 1.10
CA GLU A 163 2.44 23.65 0.64
C GLU A 163 2.64 24.10 -0.81
N PRO A 164 1.67 23.84 -1.70
CA PRO A 164 1.76 24.25 -3.09
C PRO A 164 1.88 25.77 -3.21
N ILE A 165 2.77 26.26 -4.07
CA ILE A 165 2.86 27.68 -4.40
C ILE A 165 1.77 27.95 -5.45
N PRO A 166 0.70 28.71 -5.14
CA PRO A 166 -0.40 28.95 -6.06
C PRO A 166 0.07 29.77 -7.28
N GLY A 167 -0.30 29.33 -8.47
CA GLY A 167 0.06 30.04 -9.69
C GLY A 167 -0.27 29.26 -10.95
N LYS A 168 -0.04 29.90 -12.10
CA LYS A 168 -0.03 29.24 -13.40
C LYS A 168 1.42 29.07 -13.81
N TYR A 169 1.83 27.84 -14.03
CA TYR A 169 3.19 27.48 -14.39
C TYR A 169 3.23 26.87 -15.79
N ASP A 170 4.20 27.29 -16.58
CA ASP A 170 4.53 26.66 -17.84
C ASP A 170 5.69 25.65 -17.60
N TRP A 171 5.65 24.50 -18.27
CA TRP A 171 6.72 23.48 -18.19
C TRP A 171 6.94 22.91 -16.80
N VAL A 172 5.88 22.42 -16.17
CA VAL A 172 5.96 21.69 -14.90
C VAL A 172 6.47 20.29 -15.15
N VAL A 173 7.50 19.88 -14.39
CA VAL A 173 8.07 18.53 -14.43
C VAL A 173 7.89 17.93 -13.04
N SER A 174 7.37 16.71 -12.96
CA SER A 174 7.24 15.97 -11.70
C SER A 174 8.22 14.82 -11.65
N PHE A 175 8.88 14.67 -10.50
CA PHE A 175 9.77 13.55 -10.17
C PHE A 175 9.21 12.78 -8.98
N ASP A 176 9.36 11.46 -9.01
CA ASP A 176 8.90 10.54 -7.96
C ASP A 176 10.02 9.60 -7.55
N LEU A 177 10.23 9.46 -6.23
CA LEU A 177 11.21 8.55 -5.66
C LEU A 177 10.63 7.13 -5.58
N ASN A 178 10.98 6.31 -6.52
CA ASN A 178 10.45 4.96 -6.63
C ASN A 178 10.62 4.14 -5.34
N SER A 179 9.52 3.85 -4.64
CA SER A 179 9.50 3.03 -3.42
C SER A 179 10.40 3.58 -2.30
N LEU A 180 10.30 4.88 -1.99
CA LEU A 180 11.17 5.57 -1.02
C LEU A 180 11.32 4.81 0.31
N TYR A 181 10.23 4.54 1.02
CA TYR A 181 10.28 3.90 2.33
C TYR A 181 10.89 2.49 2.33
N PRO A 182 10.55 1.59 1.39
CA PRO A 182 11.27 0.34 1.23
C PRO A 182 12.78 0.51 1.04
N HIS A 183 13.21 1.50 0.24
CA HIS A 183 14.64 1.76 0.02
C HIS A 183 15.33 2.31 1.27
N LEU A 184 14.68 3.16 2.04
CA LEU A 184 15.21 3.62 3.34
C LEU A 184 15.38 2.47 4.33
N ILE A 185 14.39 1.56 4.41
CA ILE A 185 14.50 0.36 5.24
C ILE A 185 15.72 -0.47 4.83
N MET A 186 15.92 -0.66 3.53
CA MET A 186 17.07 -1.41 3.00
C MET A 186 18.41 -0.68 3.24
N GLN A 187 18.45 0.63 3.00
CA GLN A 187 19.68 1.43 3.07
C GLN A 187 20.18 1.58 4.50
N TYR A 188 19.30 1.93 5.43
CA TYR A 188 19.66 2.13 6.83
C TYR A 188 19.59 0.84 7.66
N ASN A 189 19.27 -0.30 7.04
CA ASN A 189 19.14 -1.58 7.73
C ASN A 189 18.11 -1.55 8.88
N ILE A 190 16.97 -0.86 8.65
CA ILE A 190 15.94 -0.66 9.68
C ILE A 190 15.22 -1.96 9.96
N SER A 191 15.45 -2.54 11.15
CA SER A 191 14.78 -3.75 11.62
C SER A 191 14.81 -3.79 13.16
N PRO A 192 13.87 -4.48 13.83
CA PRO A 192 13.85 -4.53 15.29
C PRO A 192 15.12 -5.09 15.93
N GLU A 193 15.77 -6.06 15.30
CA GLU A 193 16.97 -6.75 15.79
C GLU A 193 18.27 -6.02 15.47
N THR A 194 18.25 -5.10 14.52
CA THR A 194 19.42 -4.28 14.16
C THR A 194 19.44 -2.93 14.86
N LEU A 195 18.33 -2.54 15.48
CA LEU A 195 18.22 -1.29 16.23
C LEU A 195 19.08 -1.34 17.50
N LEU A 196 20.01 -0.40 17.62
CA LEU A 196 20.84 -0.22 18.80
C LEU A 196 20.06 0.47 19.93
N GLU A 197 20.42 0.20 21.18
CA GLU A 197 19.84 0.87 22.35
C GLU A 197 20.28 2.32 22.45
N THR A 198 21.48 2.62 21.97
CA THR A 198 22.04 3.97 21.93
C THR A 198 21.51 4.75 20.75
N LYS A 199 21.26 6.04 20.96
CA LYS A 199 20.88 6.98 19.90
C LYS A 199 21.99 8.00 19.68
N HIS A 200 22.09 8.50 18.45
CA HIS A 200 22.93 9.64 18.15
C HIS A 200 22.35 10.89 18.85
N PRO A 201 23.14 11.62 19.66
CA PRO A 201 22.59 12.63 20.59
C PRO A 201 22.01 13.87 19.90
N SER A 202 22.44 14.16 18.68
CA SER A 202 22.12 15.42 17.99
C SER A 202 21.59 15.26 16.56
N ALA A 203 21.36 14.01 16.07
CA ALA A 203 20.85 13.81 14.72
C ALA A 203 19.39 14.26 14.61
N THR A 204 19.16 15.22 13.72
CA THR A 204 17.84 15.74 13.32
C THR A 204 17.82 16.00 11.82
N VAL A 205 16.62 16.11 11.25
CA VAL A 205 16.45 16.39 9.82
C VAL A 205 17.22 17.65 9.41
N ASP A 206 17.04 18.75 10.14
CA ASP A 206 17.63 20.04 9.78
C ASP A 206 19.16 20.04 9.91
N LYS A 207 19.72 19.45 10.98
CA LYS A 207 21.18 19.35 11.13
C LYS A 207 21.84 18.51 10.07
N ILE A 208 21.16 17.45 9.61
CA ILE A 208 21.66 16.63 8.49
C ILE A 208 21.63 17.41 7.18
N LEU A 209 20.52 18.13 6.91
CA LEU A 209 20.37 18.94 5.70
C LEU A 209 21.35 20.11 5.64
N ASN A 210 21.68 20.71 6.79
CA ASN A 210 22.63 21.81 6.93
C ASN A 210 24.08 21.34 6.96
N GLU A 211 24.34 20.03 6.88
CA GLU A 211 25.69 19.44 6.92
C GLU A 211 26.43 19.78 8.25
N GLU A 212 25.67 19.94 9.38
CA GLU A 212 26.20 20.26 10.69
C GLU A 212 26.76 19.05 11.46
N LEU A 213 26.56 17.84 10.91
CA LEU A 213 26.92 16.57 11.55
C LEU A 213 27.98 15.82 10.77
N THR A 214 28.94 15.25 11.51
CA THR A 214 29.88 14.26 10.99
C THR A 214 29.53 12.88 11.56
N PHE A 215 29.61 11.86 10.73
CA PHE A 215 29.29 10.46 11.11
C PHE A 215 30.53 9.57 11.20
N GLU A 216 31.72 10.18 11.26
CA GLU A 216 32.98 9.45 11.29
C GLU A 216 33.14 8.49 12.46
N MET A 217 32.55 8.85 13.62
CA MET A 217 32.55 8.01 14.83
C MET A 217 31.53 6.86 14.78
N HIS A 218 30.69 6.80 13.76
CA HIS A 218 29.59 5.83 13.64
C HIS A 218 29.69 5.00 12.36
N GLN A 219 30.90 4.69 11.90
CA GLN A 219 31.13 3.95 10.65
C GLN A 219 30.50 2.54 10.65
N ASP A 220 30.39 1.90 11.81
CA ASP A 220 29.80 0.56 11.99
C ASP A 220 28.29 0.57 12.13
N SER A 221 27.68 1.74 12.13
CA SER A 221 26.21 1.90 12.26
C SER A 221 25.64 2.82 11.18
N ALA A 222 24.40 2.59 10.82
CA ALA A 222 23.61 3.54 10.05
C ALA A 222 22.84 4.45 11.00
N VAL A 223 22.96 5.77 10.85
CA VAL A 223 22.30 6.77 11.69
C VAL A 223 21.13 7.37 10.91
N CYS A 224 19.94 7.28 11.47
CA CYS A 224 18.72 7.88 10.92
C CYS A 224 18.46 9.28 11.48
N ALA A 225 17.58 10.03 10.82
CA ALA A 225 17.31 11.42 11.17
C ALA A 225 16.59 11.64 12.52
N ASN A 226 16.08 10.59 13.14
CA ASN A 226 15.56 10.60 14.52
C ASN A 226 16.62 10.22 15.59
N GLY A 227 17.87 10.10 15.18
CA GLY A 227 18.98 9.64 16.00
C GLY A 227 19.04 8.12 16.20
N ALA A 228 18.08 7.34 15.73
CA ALA A 228 18.15 5.89 15.83
C ALA A 228 19.34 5.36 15.03
N MET A 229 20.04 4.39 15.61
CA MET A 229 21.21 3.77 14.99
C MET A 229 20.96 2.30 14.74
N TYR A 230 21.41 1.81 13.60
CA TYR A 230 21.22 0.42 13.15
C TYR A 230 22.56 -0.23 12.83
N ARG A 231 22.74 -1.46 13.25
CA ARG A 231 23.93 -2.28 12.96
C ARG A 231 24.12 -2.46 11.46
N LYS A 232 25.38 -2.47 10.99
CA LYS A 232 25.72 -2.77 9.59
C LYS A 232 26.35 -4.16 9.41
N ASP A 233 26.83 -4.78 10.48
CA ASP A 233 27.51 -6.07 10.48
C ASP A 233 26.56 -7.26 10.20
N VAL A 234 25.28 -7.10 10.51
CA VAL A 234 24.24 -8.12 10.27
C VAL A 234 23.09 -7.50 9.47
N ARG A 235 22.63 -8.20 8.44
CA ARG A 235 21.46 -7.77 7.67
C ARG A 235 20.18 -8.09 8.43
N GLY A 236 19.33 -7.09 8.64
CA GLY A 236 18.05 -7.27 9.29
C GLY A 236 17.03 -8.01 8.41
N PHE A 237 16.07 -8.71 9.03
CA PHE A 237 15.08 -9.48 8.29
C PHE A 237 14.11 -8.59 7.49
N LEU A 238 13.76 -7.40 7.98
CA LEU A 238 12.92 -6.47 7.20
C LEU A 238 13.63 -6.01 5.94
N PRO A 239 14.86 -5.48 5.98
CA PRO A 239 15.63 -5.14 4.78
C PRO A 239 15.78 -6.30 3.80
N GLU A 240 16.05 -7.52 4.29
CA GLU A 240 16.19 -8.71 3.43
C GLU A 240 14.88 -9.04 2.71
N LEU A 241 13.76 -9.02 3.43
CA LEU A 241 12.43 -9.23 2.83
C LEU A 241 12.07 -8.13 1.82
N MET A 242 12.34 -6.85 2.14
CA MET A 242 12.12 -5.73 1.21
C MET A 242 12.91 -5.93 -0.08
N GLU A 243 14.17 -6.27 0.03
CA GLU A 243 15.06 -6.49 -1.11
C GLU A 243 14.58 -7.64 -2.00
N LYS A 244 14.16 -8.75 -1.40
CA LYS A 244 13.59 -9.90 -2.12
C LYS A 244 12.32 -9.51 -2.87
N ILE A 245 11.37 -8.86 -2.19
CA ILE A 245 10.09 -8.46 -2.78
C ILE A 245 10.33 -7.44 -3.92
N TYR A 246 11.24 -6.49 -3.72
CA TYR A 246 11.57 -5.49 -4.74
C TYR A 246 12.23 -6.12 -5.98
N LYS A 247 13.17 -7.05 -5.80
CA LYS A 247 13.79 -7.80 -6.90
C LYS A 247 12.74 -8.60 -7.67
N ASP A 248 11.89 -9.33 -6.97
CA ASP A 248 10.79 -10.10 -7.58
C ASP A 248 9.88 -9.19 -8.41
N ARG A 249 9.44 -8.06 -7.83
CA ARG A 249 8.63 -7.07 -8.55
C ARG A 249 9.30 -6.61 -9.83
N THR A 250 10.58 -6.28 -9.77
CA THR A 250 11.34 -5.78 -10.92
C THR A 250 11.40 -6.83 -12.04
N ILE A 251 11.61 -8.09 -11.69
CA ILE A 251 11.63 -9.21 -12.64
C ILE A 251 10.28 -9.34 -13.35
N TYR A 252 9.18 -9.39 -12.58
CA TYR A 252 7.85 -9.57 -13.17
C TYR A 252 7.38 -8.33 -13.94
N LYS A 253 7.74 -7.12 -13.51
CA LYS A 253 7.50 -5.89 -14.27
C LYS A 253 8.20 -5.92 -15.63
N LYS A 254 9.46 -6.33 -15.68
CA LYS A 254 10.21 -6.49 -16.96
C LYS A 254 9.57 -7.54 -17.85
N LYS A 255 9.19 -8.71 -17.31
CA LYS A 255 8.49 -9.76 -18.08
C LYS A 255 7.17 -9.27 -18.64
N MET A 256 6.39 -8.55 -17.85
CA MET A 256 5.13 -7.93 -18.30
C MET A 256 5.35 -6.96 -19.46
N LEU A 257 6.33 -6.06 -19.34
CA LEU A 257 6.64 -5.09 -20.39
C LEU A 257 7.12 -5.76 -21.68
N GLN A 258 7.95 -6.79 -21.58
CA GLN A 258 8.39 -7.58 -22.72
C GLN A 258 7.20 -8.29 -23.40
N ALA A 259 6.33 -8.93 -22.60
CA ALA A 259 5.14 -9.59 -23.14
C ALA A 259 4.17 -8.59 -23.81
N LYS A 260 4.06 -7.35 -23.31
CA LYS A 260 3.31 -6.26 -23.95
C LYS A 260 3.89 -5.89 -25.31
N GLN A 261 5.20 -5.69 -25.41
CA GLN A 261 5.89 -5.41 -26.68
C GLN A 261 5.71 -6.53 -27.71
N ASP A 262 5.77 -7.79 -27.26
CA ASP A 262 5.58 -8.95 -28.12
C ASP A 262 4.11 -9.06 -28.57
N TYR A 263 3.16 -8.70 -27.70
CA TYR A 263 1.73 -8.65 -28.03
C TYR A 263 1.39 -7.57 -29.07
N GLU A 264 2.05 -6.42 -29.01
CA GLU A 264 1.91 -5.36 -30.03
C GLU A 264 2.35 -5.86 -31.41
N LYS A 265 3.40 -6.70 -31.48
CA LYS A 265 3.89 -7.30 -32.73
C LYS A 265 2.99 -8.43 -33.23
N LYS A 266 2.52 -9.28 -32.32
CA LYS A 266 1.68 -10.44 -32.63
C LYS A 266 0.70 -10.72 -31.48
N LYS A 267 -0.56 -10.34 -31.69
CA LYS A 267 -1.64 -10.60 -30.75
C LYS A 267 -1.86 -12.09 -30.54
N SER A 268 -1.88 -12.55 -29.28
CA SER A 268 -2.23 -13.94 -28.95
C SER A 268 -2.80 -14.03 -27.53
N LYS A 269 -3.78 -14.92 -27.33
CA LYS A 269 -4.37 -15.21 -26.00
C LYS A 269 -3.33 -15.67 -24.97
N ARG A 270 -2.25 -16.31 -25.42
CA ARG A 270 -1.14 -16.72 -24.54
C ARG A 270 -0.43 -15.50 -23.96
N LEU A 271 -0.12 -14.49 -24.77
CA LEU A 271 0.53 -13.26 -24.33
C LEU A 271 -0.38 -12.42 -23.43
N GLU A 272 -1.69 -12.35 -23.73
CA GLU A 272 -2.67 -11.69 -22.85
C GLU A 272 -2.66 -12.29 -21.44
N LYS A 273 -2.72 -13.64 -21.36
CA LYS A 273 -2.63 -14.34 -20.06
C LYS A 273 -1.30 -14.10 -19.35
N GLU A 274 -0.18 -14.08 -20.08
CA GLU A 274 1.14 -13.82 -19.48
C GLU A 274 1.25 -12.37 -18.99
N ILE A 275 0.73 -11.40 -19.74
CA ILE A 275 0.65 -9.99 -19.31
C ILE A 275 -0.17 -9.87 -18.02
N ALA A 276 -1.37 -10.46 -17.99
CA ALA A 276 -2.25 -10.43 -16.81
C ALA A 276 -1.57 -11.07 -15.60
N ARG A 277 -0.98 -12.27 -15.77
CA ARG A 277 -0.27 -12.99 -14.71
C ARG A 277 0.90 -12.18 -14.16
N CYS A 278 1.76 -11.67 -15.01
CA CYS A 278 2.93 -10.89 -14.58
C CYS A 278 2.51 -9.55 -13.96
N ASN A 279 1.43 -8.94 -14.47
CA ASN A 279 0.88 -7.71 -13.87
C ASN A 279 0.35 -7.96 -12.46
N ASN A 280 -0.43 -9.01 -12.24
CA ASN A 280 -0.97 -9.35 -10.92
C ASN A 280 0.16 -9.60 -9.90
N ILE A 281 1.19 -10.36 -10.28
CA ILE A 281 2.33 -10.63 -9.40
C ILE A 281 3.09 -9.33 -9.08
N GLN A 282 3.41 -8.49 -10.08
CA GLN A 282 4.15 -7.26 -9.81
C GLN A 282 3.32 -6.25 -9.01
N MET A 283 1.98 -6.23 -9.18
CA MET A 283 1.08 -5.38 -8.39
C MET A 283 0.97 -5.89 -6.96
N ALA A 284 0.84 -7.20 -6.72
CA ALA A 284 0.88 -7.78 -5.39
C ALA A 284 2.16 -7.38 -4.64
N ARG A 285 3.33 -7.48 -5.31
CA ARG A 285 4.62 -7.03 -4.74
C ARG A 285 4.66 -5.53 -4.46
N LYS A 286 4.10 -4.70 -5.35
CA LYS A 286 4.00 -3.25 -5.13
C LYS A 286 3.18 -2.93 -3.88
N ILE A 287 2.03 -3.59 -3.73
CA ILE A 287 1.15 -3.39 -2.58
C ILE A 287 1.83 -3.86 -1.29
N GLN A 288 2.49 -5.01 -1.30
CA GLN A 288 3.27 -5.50 -0.17
C GLN A 288 4.34 -4.50 0.28
N LEU A 289 5.18 -4.01 -0.64
CA LEU A 289 6.22 -3.02 -0.35
C LEU A 289 5.64 -1.74 0.26
N ASN A 290 4.60 -1.19 -0.36
CA ASN A 290 3.99 0.06 0.11
C ASN A 290 3.26 -0.10 1.46
N SER A 291 2.74 -1.30 1.74
CA SER A 291 2.05 -1.61 3.00
C SER A 291 2.99 -1.85 4.19
N ALA A 292 4.28 -2.05 3.95
CA ALA A 292 5.27 -2.37 4.98
C ALA A 292 5.35 -1.29 6.07
N TYR A 293 5.47 -0.03 5.65
CA TYR A 293 5.50 1.10 6.58
C TYR A 293 4.22 1.17 7.42
N GLY A 294 3.05 0.96 6.80
CA GLY A 294 1.77 0.91 7.51
C GLY A 294 1.69 -0.20 8.57
N ALA A 295 2.34 -1.34 8.33
CA ALA A 295 2.48 -2.40 9.33
C ALA A 295 3.47 -2.01 10.44
N ILE A 296 4.68 -1.54 10.07
CA ILE A 296 5.74 -1.16 11.03
C ILE A 296 5.27 -0.06 12.00
N GLY A 297 4.48 0.91 11.50
CA GLY A 297 3.92 2.01 12.29
C GLY A 297 2.66 1.67 13.08
N ASN A 298 2.15 0.45 12.99
CA ASN A 298 0.91 0.03 13.64
C ASN A 298 1.19 -0.60 15.01
N GLN A 299 0.54 -0.08 16.06
CA GLN A 299 0.69 -0.57 17.45
C GLN A 299 0.35 -2.07 17.65
N TYR A 300 -0.49 -2.64 16.80
CA TYR A 300 -0.87 -4.05 16.86
C TYR A 300 0.10 -4.98 16.12
N PHE A 301 1.12 -4.40 15.49
CA PHE A 301 2.15 -5.19 14.83
C PHE A 301 3.12 -5.80 15.86
N ARG A 302 3.41 -7.08 15.72
CA ARG A 302 4.28 -7.84 16.64
C ARG A 302 5.65 -7.19 16.86
N TYR A 303 6.18 -6.60 15.82
CA TYR A 303 7.51 -6.00 15.76
C TYR A 303 7.48 -4.47 15.84
N TYR A 304 6.35 -3.91 16.32
CA TYR A 304 6.19 -2.48 16.46
C TYR A 304 7.26 -1.89 17.40
N LYS A 305 7.97 -0.90 16.89
CA LYS A 305 8.83 0.02 17.65
C LYS A 305 8.68 1.41 17.06
N LEU A 306 8.31 2.37 17.87
CA LEU A 306 8.12 3.78 17.46
C LEU A 306 9.37 4.32 16.75
N ALA A 307 10.57 4.01 17.29
CA ALA A 307 11.84 4.44 16.72
C ALA A 307 12.05 3.98 15.27
N ASN A 308 11.57 2.79 14.91
CA ASN A 308 11.68 2.28 13.53
C ASN A 308 10.76 3.05 12.57
N ALA A 309 9.50 3.31 12.99
CA ALA A 309 8.55 4.05 12.17
C ALA A 309 9.01 5.50 11.95
N GLU A 310 9.47 6.16 13.01
CA GLU A 310 10.00 7.53 12.97
C GLU A 310 11.30 7.62 12.16
N ALA A 311 12.19 6.62 12.27
CA ALA A 311 13.41 6.56 11.46
C ALA A 311 13.10 6.57 9.96
N ILE A 312 12.06 5.86 9.52
CA ILE A 312 11.65 5.80 8.11
C ILE A 312 11.14 7.18 7.66
N THR A 313 10.20 7.77 8.41
CA THR A 313 9.60 9.05 7.99
C THR A 313 10.58 10.21 8.01
N LEU A 314 11.36 10.36 9.08
CA LEU A 314 12.31 11.47 9.18
C LEU A 314 13.48 11.33 8.21
N SER A 315 13.95 10.11 7.94
CA SER A 315 14.94 9.89 6.88
C SER A 315 14.36 10.12 5.47
N GLY A 316 13.06 9.86 5.30
CA GLY A 316 12.30 10.24 4.10
C GLY A 316 12.23 11.76 3.91
N GLN A 317 11.95 12.49 4.98
CA GLN A 317 11.98 13.96 4.97
C GLN A 317 13.34 14.50 4.56
N VAL A 318 14.43 13.92 5.08
CA VAL A 318 15.80 14.31 4.66
C VAL A 318 15.97 14.09 3.16
N SER A 319 15.55 12.93 2.65
CA SER A 319 15.72 12.59 1.24
C SER A 319 15.03 13.57 0.31
N ILE A 320 13.73 13.84 0.54
CA ILE A 320 12.96 14.70 -0.35
C ILE A 320 13.35 16.17 -0.23
N ARG A 321 13.61 16.69 0.99
CA ARG A 321 14.07 18.06 1.21
C ARG A 321 15.50 18.29 0.67
N TRP A 322 16.35 17.27 0.72
CA TRP A 322 17.67 17.35 0.09
C TRP A 322 17.56 17.50 -1.43
N ILE A 323 16.64 16.73 -2.07
CA ILE A 323 16.38 16.85 -3.51
C ILE A 323 15.85 18.25 -3.83
N GLU A 324 14.87 18.74 -3.09
CA GLU A 324 14.33 20.10 -3.24
C GLU A 324 15.45 21.16 -3.21
N ASN A 325 16.30 21.10 -2.18
CA ASN A 325 17.43 22.04 -2.03
C ASN A 325 18.42 21.94 -3.21
N ARG A 326 18.72 20.73 -3.66
CA ARG A 326 19.65 20.52 -4.79
C ARG A 326 19.04 20.97 -6.13
N MET A 327 17.76 20.74 -6.34
CA MET A 327 17.04 21.20 -7.54
C MET A 327 17.01 22.73 -7.61
N ASN A 328 16.67 23.38 -6.51
CA ASN A 328 16.67 24.85 -6.44
C ASN A 328 18.06 25.42 -6.73
N ARG A 329 19.11 24.88 -6.10
CA ARG A 329 20.49 25.28 -6.37
C ARG A 329 20.88 25.10 -7.85
N TYR A 330 20.49 23.96 -8.43
CA TYR A 330 20.80 23.63 -9.82
C TYR A 330 20.08 24.58 -10.79
N LEU A 331 18.77 24.82 -10.61
CA LEU A 331 17.98 25.69 -11.47
C LEU A 331 18.39 27.15 -11.34
N ASN A 332 18.62 27.67 -10.14
CA ASN A 332 19.14 29.01 -9.94
C ASN A 332 20.48 29.23 -10.68
N LYS A 333 21.38 28.24 -10.65
CA LYS A 333 22.65 28.31 -11.39
C LYS A 333 22.45 28.36 -12.90
N ILE A 334 21.54 27.54 -13.47
CA ILE A 334 21.31 27.48 -14.93
C ILE A 334 20.58 28.72 -15.41
N LEU A 335 19.54 29.13 -14.70
CA LEU A 335 18.67 30.24 -15.07
C LEU A 335 19.25 31.60 -14.67
N LYS A 336 20.41 31.60 -13.95
CA LYS A 336 21.09 32.81 -13.45
C LYS A 336 20.18 33.67 -12.57
N THR A 337 19.41 33.02 -11.69
CA THR A 337 18.58 33.63 -10.65
C THR A 337 19.23 33.44 -9.29
N GLU A 338 18.78 34.18 -8.28
CA GLU A 338 19.28 34.09 -6.91
C GLU A 338 18.14 33.77 -5.96
N ASN A 339 18.29 32.64 -5.23
CA ASN A 339 17.35 32.20 -4.19
C ASN A 339 15.89 32.06 -4.63
N GLU A 340 15.64 31.83 -5.92
CA GLU A 340 14.30 31.52 -6.45
C GLU A 340 13.92 30.09 -6.07
N ASP A 341 12.66 29.89 -5.64
CA ASP A 341 12.13 28.58 -5.32
C ASP A 341 11.37 28.00 -6.50
N TYR A 342 11.99 27.08 -7.23
CA TYR A 342 11.44 26.42 -8.41
C TYR A 342 10.64 25.15 -8.06
N VAL A 343 10.75 24.65 -6.83
CA VAL A 343 9.97 23.46 -6.40
C VAL A 343 8.61 23.94 -5.88
N ILE A 344 7.61 23.90 -6.73
CA ILE A 344 6.29 24.46 -6.45
C ILE A 344 5.43 23.62 -5.51
N ALA A 345 5.69 22.32 -5.40
CA ALA A 345 5.02 21.41 -4.48
C ALA A 345 5.90 20.18 -4.21
N SER A 346 5.70 19.55 -3.07
CA SER A 346 6.33 18.28 -2.72
C SER A 346 5.41 17.49 -1.78
N ASP A 347 5.31 16.19 -1.99
CA ASP A 347 4.54 15.30 -1.12
C ASP A 347 5.28 13.96 -0.96
N THR A 348 5.75 13.70 0.24
CA THR A 348 6.35 12.44 0.70
C THR A 348 7.54 11.97 -0.14
N ASP A 349 7.32 11.55 -1.38
CA ASP A 349 8.31 10.96 -2.30
C ASP A 349 8.30 11.60 -3.70
N SER A 350 7.50 12.65 -3.90
CA SER A 350 7.40 13.39 -5.16
C SER A 350 7.64 14.88 -5.00
N CYS A 351 8.17 15.50 -6.04
CA CYS A 351 8.34 16.94 -6.16
C CYS A 351 8.20 17.42 -7.61
#